data_7cf4660fca3994cbbb53c80674ac759c
#
_entry.id   7cf4660fca3994cbbb53c80674ac759c
#
_cell.length_a   1.000
_cell.length_b   1.000
_cell.length_c   1.000
_cell.angle_alpha   90.00
_cell.angle_beta   90.00
_cell.angle_gamma   90.00
#
_symmetry.space_group_name_H-M   'P 1'
#
loop_
_entity.id
_entity.type
_entity.pdbx_description
1 polymer ?
#
loop_
_entity_poly.entity_id
_entity_poly.type
_entity_poly.pdbx_seq_one_letter_code
_entity_poly.pdbx_strand_id
1 'polypeptide(L)'
;AGYNAYVEHDEMAVISMSPELFFEQNDRELTTRPMKGTTKRGLTDQEDLDQAAWLEQDPKNRSENMMIVDLLRNDMNRLSEVGSEHVERLCQVEQYSTVWQMTSTIKSQVRSDVDLVEIFRSLFPCGSITGAPKIATMEIIKNLEPQARGVYCGTIGLLLPTGRRIFNVAIRTIQLHKGQAIYGVGGGITWDSTWESEYREVHQKAAVLYRKQIPFQLITTGKISQNHLLFKEEHIERLRKASRYFAYPFNPEYLRQRIDAECQTCHEEKDYRLKISISKSGDIDFYRQELIPLSPAFCQAQLCLQETSLQTPFTYFKTTYRPHLTIGKQEKIYHNEKGELLETSIGNLVLQIAGKLYTPPINLVILPGIYRPHLLEIG
;
A
#
# COMPACT_ATOMS: atom_id res chain seq x y z
N ALA A 1 2.38 -4.38 8.56
CA ALA A 1 3.33 -3.67 9.41
C ALA A 1 4.48 -4.61 9.74
N GLY A 2 5.70 -4.06 9.83
CA GLY A 2 6.90 -4.89 10.00
C GLY A 2 7.15 -5.34 11.44
N TYR A 3 6.70 -4.55 12.44
CA TYR A 3 7.07 -4.74 13.87
C TYR A 3 5.83 -4.83 14.73
N ASN A 4 5.06 -5.90 14.54
CA ASN A 4 3.82 -6.14 15.26
C ASN A 4 4.09 -6.79 16.62
N ALA A 5 3.31 -6.41 17.63
CA ALA A 5 3.37 -7.01 18.95
C ALA A 5 1.98 -7.09 19.59
N TYR A 6 1.75 -8.16 20.32
CA TYR A 6 0.64 -8.31 21.26
C TYR A 6 1.21 -8.69 22.61
N VAL A 7 0.90 -7.89 23.61
CA VAL A 7 1.34 -8.12 25.00
C VAL A 7 0.11 -8.01 25.88
N GLU A 8 -0.12 -9.01 26.71
CA GLU A 8 -1.24 -9.06 27.66
C GLU A 8 -0.73 -9.42 29.04
N HIS A 9 -1.15 -8.69 30.04
CA HIS A 9 -0.86 -8.95 31.44
C HIS A 9 -2.00 -8.39 32.31
N ASP A 10 -2.62 -9.24 33.11
CA ASP A 10 -3.76 -8.91 33.96
C ASP A 10 -4.89 -8.19 33.20
N GLU A 11 -5.23 -6.98 33.62
CA GLU A 11 -6.29 -6.16 33.00
C GLU A 11 -5.79 -5.26 31.86
N MET A 12 -4.53 -5.38 31.46
CA MET A 12 -3.91 -4.55 30.44
C MET A 12 -3.52 -5.40 29.23
N ALA A 13 -3.85 -4.93 28.03
CA ALA A 13 -3.32 -5.47 26.79
C ALA A 13 -2.82 -4.35 25.88
N VAL A 14 -1.75 -4.60 25.15
CA VAL A 14 -1.16 -3.71 24.17
C VAL A 14 -1.11 -4.40 22.81
N ILE A 15 -1.75 -3.78 21.83
CA ILE A 15 -1.78 -4.26 20.45
C ILE A 15 -1.03 -3.25 19.58
N SER A 16 0.16 -3.58 19.13
CA SER A 16 1.01 -2.72 18.32
C SER A 16 1.10 -3.23 16.88
N MET A 17 0.82 -2.36 15.93
CA MET A 17 0.99 -2.60 14.49
C MET A 17 1.99 -1.59 13.93
N SER A 18 3.11 -1.41 14.62
CA SER A 18 4.09 -0.39 14.29
C SER A 18 4.77 -0.65 12.94
N PRO A 19 4.86 0.34 12.07
CA PRO A 19 5.67 0.27 10.86
C PRO A 19 7.14 0.61 11.09
N GLU A 20 7.50 1.19 12.24
CA GLU A 20 8.79 1.83 12.49
C GLU A 20 9.68 1.01 13.42
N LEU A 21 10.92 0.76 12.99
CA LEU A 21 11.97 0.16 13.80
C LEU A 21 12.63 1.26 14.65
N PHE A 22 12.57 1.10 15.96
CA PHE A 22 13.35 1.93 16.87
C PHE A 22 14.82 1.54 16.80
N PHE A 23 15.15 0.30 17.15
CA PHE A 23 16.44 -0.29 16.84
C PHE A 23 16.36 -1.82 16.78
N GLU A 24 17.30 -2.38 16.05
CA GLU A 24 17.64 -3.81 16.06
C GLU A 24 19.13 -3.95 16.39
N GLN A 25 19.44 -4.84 17.30
CA GLN A 25 20.81 -5.27 17.55
C GLN A 25 20.95 -6.75 17.22
N ASN A 26 21.91 -7.07 16.37
CA ASN A 26 22.32 -8.43 16.06
C ASN A 26 23.82 -8.54 16.31
N ASP A 27 24.21 -9.31 17.31
CA ASP A 27 25.57 -9.28 17.87
C ASP A 27 25.98 -7.86 18.24
N ARG A 28 26.93 -7.29 17.53
CA ARG A 28 27.40 -5.92 17.71
C ARG A 28 26.87 -4.94 16.70
N GLU A 29 26.20 -5.39 15.63
CA GLU A 29 25.56 -4.51 14.66
C GLU A 29 24.29 -3.91 15.24
N LEU A 30 24.24 -2.60 15.34
CA LEU A 30 23.08 -1.80 15.72
C LEU A 30 22.50 -1.12 14.48
N THR A 31 21.21 -1.33 14.24
CA THR A 31 20.47 -0.76 13.10
C THR A 31 19.31 0.06 13.61
N THR A 32 19.12 1.28 13.09
CA THR A 32 17.91 2.10 13.27
C THR A 32 17.29 2.43 11.92
N ARG A 33 15.94 2.61 11.90
CA ARG A 33 15.25 2.86 10.63
C ARG A 33 14.13 3.88 10.80
N PRO A 34 14.48 5.17 10.89
CA PRO A 34 13.50 6.24 11.02
C PRO A 34 12.64 6.39 9.77
N MET A 35 11.41 6.84 9.97
CA MET A 35 10.41 7.09 8.93
C MET A 35 9.95 8.56 9.00
N LYS A 36 10.26 9.34 7.97
CA LYS A 36 9.77 10.71 7.79
C LYS A 36 9.53 10.97 6.31
N GLY A 37 8.45 11.65 6.00
CA GLY A 37 7.99 11.88 4.64
C GLY A 37 6.96 10.82 4.22
N THR A 38 5.76 11.28 3.89
CA THR A 38 4.62 10.42 3.53
C THR A 38 3.82 11.06 2.42
N THR A 39 3.40 10.27 1.43
CA THR A 39 2.40 10.69 0.45
C THR A 39 1.34 9.61 0.27
N LYS A 40 0.17 10.04 -0.22
CA LYS A 40 -0.92 9.11 -0.54
C LYS A 40 -0.55 8.21 -1.71
N ARG A 41 -1.22 7.07 -1.82
CA ARG A 41 -1.21 6.22 -3.01
C ARG A 41 -1.99 6.89 -4.15
N GLY A 42 -1.55 6.72 -5.38
CA GLY A 42 -2.35 7.06 -6.56
C GLY A 42 -3.55 6.12 -6.73
N LEU A 43 -4.53 6.50 -7.53
CA LEU A 43 -5.67 5.63 -7.86
C LEU A 43 -5.35 4.70 -9.02
N THR A 44 -4.54 5.15 -9.95
CA THR A 44 -4.02 4.37 -11.09
C THR A 44 -2.58 3.93 -10.84
N ASP A 45 -2.08 2.97 -11.61
CA ASP A 45 -0.69 2.52 -11.55
C ASP A 45 0.30 3.66 -11.85
N GLN A 46 0.01 4.51 -12.82
CA GLN A 46 0.88 5.63 -13.18
C GLN A 46 0.88 6.72 -12.11
N GLU A 47 -0.29 7.17 -11.67
CA GLU A 47 -0.40 8.15 -10.58
C GLU A 47 0.33 7.67 -9.31
N ASP A 48 0.28 6.37 -9.03
CA ASP A 48 0.93 5.79 -7.87
C ASP A 48 2.45 5.85 -7.96
N LEU A 49 3.00 5.57 -9.13
CA LEU A 49 4.43 5.73 -9.41
C LEU A 49 4.85 7.21 -9.38
N ASP A 50 4.01 8.10 -9.90
CA ASP A 50 4.27 9.55 -9.89
C ASP A 50 4.31 10.08 -8.45
N GLN A 51 3.42 9.58 -7.56
CA GLN A 51 3.44 9.91 -6.14
C GLN A 51 4.74 9.43 -5.45
N ALA A 52 5.20 8.23 -5.78
CA ALA A 52 6.46 7.72 -5.25
C ALA A 52 7.66 8.56 -5.72
N ALA A 53 7.71 8.87 -7.01
CA ALA A 53 8.77 9.69 -7.60
C ALA A 53 8.76 11.13 -7.05
N TRP A 54 7.56 11.69 -6.84
CA TRP A 54 7.43 13.00 -6.19
C TRP A 54 8.01 12.98 -4.78
N LEU A 55 7.63 12.00 -3.96
CA LEU A 55 8.10 11.89 -2.57
C LEU A 55 9.63 11.75 -2.52
N GLU A 56 10.21 10.96 -3.44
CA GLU A 56 11.66 10.74 -3.51
C GLU A 56 12.46 12.05 -3.75
N GLN A 57 11.84 12.98 -4.49
CA GLN A 57 12.49 14.22 -4.91
C GLN A 57 12.09 15.43 -4.05
N ASP A 58 11.05 15.33 -3.22
CA ASP A 58 10.52 16.47 -2.48
C ASP A 58 11.50 17.01 -1.44
N PRO A 59 11.96 18.26 -1.57
CA PRO A 59 13.02 18.83 -0.72
C PRO A 59 12.62 18.89 0.76
N LYS A 60 11.34 19.16 1.06
CA LYS A 60 10.83 19.26 2.43
C LYS A 60 10.90 17.90 3.13
N ASN A 61 10.31 16.86 2.53
CA ASN A 61 10.30 15.52 3.11
C ASN A 61 11.72 14.96 3.27
N ARG A 62 12.60 15.24 2.29
CA ARG A 62 14.02 14.87 2.37
C ARG A 62 14.74 15.57 3.52
N SER A 63 14.54 16.88 3.69
CA SER A 63 15.16 17.66 4.78
C SER A 63 14.70 17.17 6.15
N GLU A 64 13.42 16.91 6.33
CA GLU A 64 12.87 16.33 7.57
C GLU A 64 13.47 14.95 7.87
N ASN A 65 13.59 14.10 6.85
CA ASN A 65 14.19 12.77 7.00
C ASN A 65 15.68 12.88 7.38
N MET A 66 16.45 13.71 6.70
CA MET A 66 17.86 13.93 6.96
C MET A 66 18.12 14.48 8.37
N MET A 67 17.27 15.40 8.86
CA MET A 67 17.38 15.94 10.22
C MET A 67 17.26 14.82 11.28
N ILE A 68 16.35 13.87 11.08
CA ILE A 68 16.21 12.74 12.00
C ILE A 68 17.35 11.73 11.85
N VAL A 69 17.85 11.53 10.63
CA VAL A 69 19.05 10.72 10.39
C VAL A 69 20.25 11.29 11.16
N ASP A 70 20.50 12.58 11.08
CA ASP A 70 21.62 13.22 11.78
C ASP A 70 21.45 13.14 13.31
N LEU A 71 20.22 13.30 13.82
CA LEU A 71 19.93 13.12 15.24
C LEU A 71 20.28 11.69 15.71
N LEU A 72 19.83 10.68 14.99
CA LEU A 72 20.08 9.29 15.33
C LEU A 72 21.55 8.89 15.15
N ARG A 73 22.23 9.41 14.15
CA ARG A 73 23.68 9.24 13.97
C ARG A 73 24.44 9.76 15.20
N ASN A 74 24.09 10.95 15.66
CA ASN A 74 24.69 11.52 16.86
C ASN A 74 24.43 10.65 18.10
N ASP A 75 23.22 10.13 18.26
CA ASP A 75 22.88 9.25 19.39
C ASP A 75 23.60 7.89 19.29
N MET A 76 23.69 7.31 18.11
CA MET A 76 24.41 6.04 17.86
C MET A 76 25.93 6.16 18.04
N ASN A 77 26.52 7.27 17.63
CA ASN A 77 27.97 7.50 17.76
C ASN A 77 28.48 7.44 19.21
N ARG A 78 27.63 7.74 20.20
CA ARG A 78 27.97 7.61 21.62
C ARG A 78 28.18 6.15 22.07
N LEU A 79 27.58 5.20 21.33
CA LEU A 79 27.59 3.76 21.64
C LEU A 79 28.56 2.97 20.76
N SER A 80 28.95 3.55 19.63
CA SER A 80 29.59 2.84 18.53
C SER A 80 31.11 2.94 18.59
N GLU A 81 31.75 1.99 17.95
CA GLU A 81 33.17 2.10 17.63
C GLU A 81 33.42 3.27 16.67
N VAL A 82 34.51 3.96 16.88
CA VAL A 82 34.86 5.15 16.07
C VAL A 82 34.92 4.81 14.59
N GLY A 83 34.14 5.53 13.78
CA GLY A 83 34.12 5.36 12.33
C GLY A 83 33.30 4.17 11.82
N SER A 84 32.60 3.44 12.69
CA SER A 84 31.74 2.32 12.28
C SER A 84 30.33 2.74 11.86
N GLU A 85 29.89 3.94 12.27
CA GLU A 85 28.57 4.45 11.93
C GLU A 85 28.52 4.89 10.46
N HIS A 86 27.48 4.44 9.77
CA HIS A 86 27.21 4.82 8.38
C HIS A 86 25.72 4.77 8.05
N VAL A 87 25.33 5.55 7.05
CA VAL A 87 23.99 5.51 6.48
C VAL A 87 23.99 4.51 5.33
N GLU A 88 23.37 3.35 5.53
CA GLU A 88 23.27 2.29 4.50
C GLU A 88 22.31 2.71 3.39
N ARG A 89 21.18 3.33 3.76
CA ARG A 89 20.17 3.82 2.81
C ARG A 89 19.62 5.16 3.29
N LEU A 90 19.60 6.15 2.41
CA LEU A 90 19.10 7.50 2.69
C LEU A 90 17.89 7.82 1.84
N CYS A 91 16.79 8.29 2.48
CA CYS A 91 15.57 8.76 1.83
C CYS A 91 14.97 7.76 0.82
N GLN A 92 14.98 6.46 1.16
CA GLN A 92 14.37 5.41 0.33
C GLN A 92 12.84 5.49 0.44
N VAL A 93 12.16 5.53 -0.71
CA VAL A 93 10.69 5.50 -0.76
C VAL A 93 10.20 4.05 -0.80
N GLU A 94 9.30 3.70 0.11
CA GLU A 94 8.76 2.37 0.28
C GLU A 94 7.25 2.35 0.17
N GLN A 95 6.76 1.28 -0.43
CA GLN A 95 5.34 1.05 -0.63
C GLN A 95 4.70 0.43 0.62
N TYR A 96 3.69 1.13 1.15
CA TYR A 96 2.76 0.56 2.12
C TYR A 96 1.36 0.45 1.50
N SER A 97 0.49 -0.31 2.12
CA SER A 97 -0.85 -0.56 1.56
C SER A 97 -1.70 0.71 1.32
N THR A 98 -1.42 1.78 2.06
CA THR A 98 -2.23 3.01 2.05
C THR A 98 -1.45 4.27 1.71
N VAL A 99 -0.13 4.22 1.77
CA VAL A 99 0.76 5.37 1.59
C VAL A 99 2.08 4.93 0.97
N TRP A 100 2.81 5.87 0.39
CA TRP A 100 4.23 5.82 0.19
C TRP A 100 4.92 6.47 1.38
N GLN A 101 6.00 5.88 1.85
CA GLN A 101 6.73 6.32 3.04
C GLN A 101 8.20 6.44 2.73
N MET A 102 8.83 7.53 3.16
CA MET A 102 10.28 7.70 3.06
C MET A 102 10.95 7.18 4.33
N THR A 103 11.97 6.35 4.19
CA THR A 103 12.75 5.74 5.26
C THR A 103 14.23 5.93 5.03
N SER A 104 15.00 5.90 6.10
CA SER A 104 16.46 5.81 6.03
C SER A 104 16.94 4.68 6.95
N THR A 105 18.09 4.10 6.65
CA THR A 105 18.69 3.03 7.45
C THR A 105 20.07 3.43 7.88
N ILE A 106 20.33 3.42 9.19
CA ILE A 106 21.60 3.75 9.80
C ILE A 106 22.12 2.52 10.52
N LYS A 107 23.39 2.21 10.33
CA LYS A 107 24.07 1.08 10.98
C LYS A 107 25.33 1.51 11.68
N SER A 108 25.70 0.79 12.73
CA SER A 108 26.97 0.95 13.42
C SER A 108 27.38 -0.34 14.14
N GLN A 109 28.66 -0.44 14.56
CA GLN A 109 29.15 -1.48 15.44
C GLN A 109 29.22 -0.95 16.86
N VAL A 110 28.41 -1.51 17.76
CA VAL A 110 28.39 -1.13 19.17
C VAL A 110 29.68 -1.60 19.85
N ARG A 111 30.26 -0.77 20.73
CA ARG A 111 31.43 -1.15 21.52
C ARG A 111 31.09 -2.35 22.43
N SER A 112 32.08 -3.17 22.73
CA SER A 112 31.90 -4.41 23.50
C SER A 112 31.49 -4.21 24.96
N ASP A 113 31.69 -3.02 25.50
CA ASP A 113 31.35 -2.60 26.87
C ASP A 113 29.92 -2.07 27.03
N VAL A 114 29.19 -1.86 25.90
CA VAL A 114 27.85 -1.27 25.90
C VAL A 114 26.79 -2.35 26.12
N ASP A 115 25.99 -2.19 27.14
CA ASP A 115 24.86 -3.04 27.44
C ASP A 115 23.52 -2.48 26.87
N LEU A 116 22.43 -3.22 27.06
CA LEU A 116 21.10 -2.82 26.60
C LEU A 116 20.61 -1.52 27.27
N VAL A 117 20.96 -1.32 28.53
CA VAL A 117 20.54 -0.14 29.30
C VAL A 117 21.21 1.11 28.74
N GLU A 118 22.47 1.03 28.36
CA GLU A 118 23.20 2.12 27.72
C GLU A 118 22.64 2.45 26.33
N ILE A 119 22.23 1.44 25.55
CA ILE A 119 21.55 1.65 24.28
C ILE A 119 20.26 2.46 24.52
N PHE A 120 19.46 2.07 25.49
CA PHE A 120 18.25 2.83 25.85
C PHE A 120 18.56 4.24 26.35
N ARG A 121 19.55 4.44 27.18
CA ARG A 121 19.93 5.78 27.67
C ARG A 121 20.34 6.73 26.54
N SER A 122 20.97 6.21 25.49
CA SER A 122 21.40 7.03 24.35
C SER A 122 20.26 7.27 23.35
N LEU A 123 19.52 6.22 22.97
CA LEU A 123 18.54 6.30 21.87
C LEU A 123 17.16 6.72 22.32
N PHE A 124 16.71 6.35 23.55
CA PHE A 124 15.35 6.57 24.01
C PHE A 124 15.17 7.98 24.65
N PRO A 125 14.00 8.63 24.39
CA PRO A 125 12.99 8.25 23.42
C PRO A 125 13.47 8.48 21.99
N CYS A 126 12.82 7.77 21.04
CA CYS A 126 13.18 7.85 19.63
C CYS A 126 13.11 9.29 19.10
N GLY A 127 14.12 9.71 18.34
CA GLY A 127 14.19 11.06 17.77
C GLY A 127 13.04 11.39 16.82
N SER A 128 12.52 10.38 16.09
CA SER A 128 11.43 10.56 15.14
C SER A 128 10.08 10.98 15.77
N ILE A 129 9.90 10.67 17.07
CA ILE A 129 8.66 10.98 17.82
C ILE A 129 8.85 12.09 18.87
N THR A 130 10.05 12.66 18.95
CA THR A 130 10.37 13.81 19.81
C THR A 130 10.69 15.03 18.95
N GLY A 131 11.88 15.12 18.42
CA GLY A 131 12.37 16.22 17.59
C GLY A 131 13.82 16.56 17.88
N ALA A 132 14.33 17.57 17.19
CA ALA A 132 15.69 18.07 17.35
C ALA A 132 15.67 19.57 17.73
N PRO A 133 16.43 19.98 18.77
CA PRO A 133 17.24 19.20 19.72
C PRO A 133 16.35 18.38 20.69
N LYS A 134 16.69 17.09 20.93
CA LYS A 134 15.84 16.15 21.65
C LYS A 134 15.40 16.63 23.04
N ILE A 135 16.33 17.11 23.88
CA ILE A 135 16.03 17.54 25.25
C ILE A 135 15.06 18.73 25.26
N ALA A 136 15.34 19.76 24.44
CA ALA A 136 14.51 20.95 24.38
C ALA A 136 13.08 20.63 23.89
N THR A 137 12.96 19.78 22.88
CA THR A 137 11.64 19.38 22.38
C THR A 137 10.88 18.52 23.39
N MET A 138 11.54 17.67 24.15
CA MET A 138 10.91 16.91 25.25
C MET A 138 10.37 17.83 26.36
N GLU A 139 11.07 18.90 26.71
CA GLU A 139 10.60 19.90 27.65
C GLU A 139 9.36 20.65 27.14
N ILE A 140 9.35 21.01 25.84
CA ILE A 140 8.20 21.63 25.19
C ILE A 140 6.99 20.67 25.22
N ILE A 141 7.18 19.42 24.83
CA ILE A 141 6.14 18.37 24.84
C ILE A 141 5.55 18.23 26.26
N LYS A 142 6.41 18.15 27.30
CA LYS A 142 5.98 18.04 28.69
C LYS A 142 5.12 19.22 29.14
N ASN A 143 5.41 20.42 28.65
CA ASN A 143 4.68 21.63 28.98
C ASN A 143 3.36 21.79 28.21
N LEU A 144 3.29 21.26 27.01
CA LEU A 144 2.12 21.41 26.12
C LEU A 144 1.12 20.26 26.26
N GLU A 145 1.58 19.05 26.52
CA GLU A 145 0.71 17.88 26.61
C GLU A 145 0.22 17.69 28.06
N PRO A 146 -1.10 17.79 28.31
CA PRO A 146 -1.65 17.74 29.66
C PRO A 146 -1.63 16.33 30.26
N GLN A 147 -1.47 15.31 29.44
CA GLN A 147 -1.51 13.89 29.80
C GLN A 147 -0.24 13.16 29.39
N ALA A 148 0.16 12.17 30.17
CA ALA A 148 1.25 11.27 29.80
C ALA A 148 0.86 10.43 28.58
N ARG A 149 1.80 10.25 27.65
CA ARG A 149 1.60 9.46 26.42
C ARG A 149 1.40 7.96 26.68
N GLY A 150 1.77 7.47 27.87
CA GLY A 150 1.70 6.06 28.22
C GLY A 150 2.57 5.19 27.30
N VAL A 151 1.98 4.16 26.71
CA VAL A 151 2.68 3.29 25.73
C VAL A 151 2.92 4.02 24.40
N TYR A 152 2.07 4.96 24.05
CA TYR A 152 2.21 5.74 22.80
C TYR A 152 3.54 6.50 22.75
N CYS A 153 4.26 6.41 21.66
CA CYS A 153 5.63 6.94 21.50
C CYS A 153 6.69 6.29 22.41
N GLY A 154 6.35 5.22 23.09
CA GLY A 154 7.30 4.36 23.77
C GLY A 154 7.94 3.35 22.83
N THR A 155 8.23 2.18 23.37
CA THR A 155 8.82 1.07 22.58
C THR A 155 8.33 -0.28 23.10
N ILE A 156 8.19 -1.24 22.18
CA ILE A 156 7.89 -2.63 22.50
C ILE A 156 8.92 -3.47 21.77
N GLY A 157 9.51 -4.44 22.46
CA GLY A 157 10.56 -5.22 21.85
C GLY A 157 10.60 -6.67 22.28
N LEU A 158 11.48 -7.40 21.63
CA LEU A 158 11.73 -8.81 21.83
C LEU A 158 13.22 -9.07 21.97
N LEU A 159 13.58 -9.82 23.00
CA LEU A 159 14.92 -10.35 23.23
C LEU A 159 14.90 -11.83 22.87
N LEU A 160 15.66 -12.20 21.85
CA LEU A 160 15.72 -13.60 21.39
C LEU A 160 16.86 -14.36 22.10
N PRO A 161 16.72 -15.67 22.29
CA PRO A 161 17.79 -16.50 22.86
C PRO A 161 19.10 -16.48 22.07
N THR A 162 19.04 -16.10 20.78
CA THR A 162 20.21 -15.90 19.90
C THR A 162 21.03 -14.66 20.23
N GLY A 163 20.58 -13.80 21.17
CA GLY A 163 21.17 -12.50 21.47
C GLY A 163 20.65 -11.36 20.61
N ARG A 164 19.89 -11.64 19.55
CA ARG A 164 19.24 -10.60 18.72
C ARG A 164 18.15 -9.89 19.51
N ARG A 165 18.10 -8.57 19.40
CA ARG A 165 17.16 -7.68 20.08
C ARG A 165 16.48 -6.79 19.06
N ILE A 166 15.14 -6.69 19.11
CA ILE A 166 14.36 -5.90 18.16
C ILE A 166 13.36 -5.08 18.94
N PHE A 167 13.35 -3.76 18.71
CA PHE A 167 12.45 -2.82 19.37
C PHE A 167 11.78 -1.91 18.34
N ASN A 168 10.47 -1.76 18.42
CA ASN A 168 9.71 -0.84 17.60
C ASN A 168 9.54 0.54 18.26
N VAL A 169 9.11 1.54 17.51
CA VAL A 169 8.50 2.75 18.05
C VAL A 169 7.02 2.46 18.25
N ALA A 170 6.50 2.59 19.47
CA ALA A 170 5.10 2.24 19.80
C ALA A 170 4.11 3.30 19.27
N ILE A 171 4.03 3.41 17.95
CA ILE A 171 2.99 4.12 17.18
C ILE A 171 2.05 3.11 16.55
N ARG A 172 0.86 3.51 16.10
CA ARG A 172 -0.18 2.59 15.61
C ARG A 172 -0.47 1.49 16.65
N THR A 173 -0.54 1.90 17.90
CA THR A 173 -0.61 1.02 19.07
C THR A 173 -1.86 1.34 19.88
N ILE A 174 -2.63 0.30 20.17
CA ILE A 174 -3.79 0.36 21.06
C ILE A 174 -3.38 -0.14 22.43
N GLN A 175 -3.66 0.61 23.46
CA GLN A 175 -3.59 0.17 24.86
C GLN A 175 -5.01 -0.09 25.36
N LEU A 176 -5.26 -1.29 25.85
CA LEU A 176 -6.50 -1.69 26.51
C LEU A 176 -6.22 -1.74 28.01
N HIS A 177 -7.06 -1.10 28.80
CA HIS A 177 -6.97 -1.17 30.26
C HIS A 177 -8.37 -0.99 30.87
N LYS A 178 -8.81 -1.93 31.67
CA LYS A 178 -10.12 -1.92 32.38
C LYS A 178 -11.30 -1.60 31.44
N GLY A 179 -11.33 -2.24 30.26
CA GLY A 179 -12.39 -2.06 29.27
C GLY A 179 -12.32 -0.75 28.46
N GLN A 180 -11.32 0.08 28.68
CA GLN A 180 -11.08 1.28 27.88
C GLN A 180 -9.97 1.02 26.85
N ALA A 181 -10.17 1.52 25.63
CA ALA A 181 -9.19 1.47 24.56
C ALA A 181 -8.64 2.87 24.29
N ILE A 182 -7.31 3.01 24.35
CA ILE A 182 -6.62 4.26 24.02
C ILE A 182 -5.75 4.01 22.79
N TYR A 183 -5.91 4.85 21.78
CA TYR A 183 -5.09 4.85 20.58
C TYR A 183 -4.47 6.22 20.38
N GLY A 184 -3.17 6.33 20.70
CA GLY A 184 -2.43 7.58 20.56
C GLY A 184 -2.14 7.89 19.09
N VAL A 185 -2.42 9.13 18.69
CA VAL A 185 -2.17 9.63 17.32
C VAL A 185 -1.58 11.04 17.42
N GLY A 186 -0.62 11.34 16.55
CA GLY A 186 -0.01 12.66 16.47
C GLY A 186 0.78 12.83 15.17
N GLY A 187 1.30 14.04 14.97
CA GLY A 187 2.14 14.44 13.86
C GLY A 187 3.42 15.13 14.31
N GLY A 188 4.33 15.40 13.38
CA GLY A 188 5.50 16.23 13.61
C GLY A 188 5.20 17.67 13.23
N ILE A 189 5.28 18.58 14.18
CA ILE A 189 5.05 20.00 13.95
C ILE A 189 6.34 20.65 13.47
N THR A 190 6.31 21.29 12.32
CA THR A 190 7.40 22.07 11.74
C THR A 190 6.98 23.53 11.52
N TRP A 191 7.91 24.37 11.12
CA TRP A 191 7.62 25.78 10.87
C TRP A 191 6.53 26.01 9.80
N ASP A 192 6.48 25.13 8.80
CA ASP A 192 5.50 25.20 7.70
C ASP A 192 4.19 24.45 7.99
N SER A 193 4.02 23.89 9.19
CA SER A 193 2.79 23.20 9.59
C SER A 193 1.64 24.18 9.78
N THR A 194 0.45 23.80 9.25
CA THR A 194 -0.81 24.50 9.53
C THR A 194 -1.71 23.61 10.39
N TRP A 195 -2.50 24.19 11.28
CA TRP A 195 -3.36 23.42 12.17
C TRP A 195 -4.35 22.53 11.41
N GLU A 196 -4.86 23.02 10.25
CA GLU A 196 -5.80 22.27 9.41
C GLU A 196 -5.15 21.03 8.80
N SER A 197 -3.89 21.14 8.34
CA SER A 197 -3.16 20.02 7.74
C SER A 197 -2.83 18.97 8.80
N GLU A 198 -2.34 19.39 9.95
CA GLU A 198 -1.99 18.50 11.06
C GLU A 198 -3.23 17.80 11.66
N TYR A 199 -4.34 18.53 11.84
CA TYR A 199 -5.59 17.94 12.31
C TYR A 199 -6.13 16.89 11.33
N ARG A 200 -6.06 17.18 10.02
CA ARG A 200 -6.43 16.22 8.98
C ARG A 200 -5.55 14.97 9.00
N GLU A 201 -4.24 15.16 9.21
CA GLU A 201 -3.29 14.05 9.30
C GLU A 201 -3.59 13.15 10.52
N VAL A 202 -3.91 13.72 11.66
CA VAL A 202 -4.34 12.96 12.88
C VAL A 202 -5.54 12.07 12.56
N HIS A 203 -6.57 12.62 11.91
CA HIS A 203 -7.77 11.85 11.52
C HIS A 203 -7.45 10.75 10.49
N GLN A 204 -6.59 11.03 9.52
CA GLN A 204 -6.15 10.02 8.55
C GLN A 204 -5.39 8.87 9.22
N LYS A 205 -4.54 9.17 10.19
CA LYS A 205 -3.83 8.16 10.98
C LYS A 205 -4.77 7.32 11.86
N ALA A 206 -5.83 7.92 12.40
CA ALA A 206 -6.86 7.23 13.18
C ALA A 206 -7.78 6.36 12.31
N ALA A 207 -7.98 6.69 11.05
CA ALA A 207 -8.91 6.00 10.15
C ALA A 207 -8.60 4.49 9.97
N VAL A 208 -7.38 4.06 10.25
CA VAL A 208 -7.01 2.63 10.21
C VAL A 208 -7.85 1.77 11.14
N LEU A 209 -8.34 2.31 12.26
CA LEU A 209 -9.18 1.60 13.24
C LEU A 209 -10.55 1.21 12.69
N TYR A 210 -11.05 1.97 11.74
CA TYR A 210 -12.40 1.79 11.16
C TYR A 210 -12.37 1.15 9.77
N ARG A 211 -11.18 0.94 9.21
CA ARG A 211 -11.03 0.43 7.85
C ARG A 211 -11.26 -1.07 7.80
N LYS A 212 -12.35 -1.48 7.16
CA LYS A 212 -12.59 -2.90 6.87
C LYS A 212 -11.65 -3.37 5.75
N GLN A 213 -10.92 -4.45 6.01
CA GLN A 213 -10.20 -5.17 4.97
C GLN A 213 -11.16 -6.14 4.29
N ILE A 214 -11.45 -5.88 3.02
CA ILE A 214 -12.27 -6.79 2.22
C ILE A 214 -11.30 -7.66 1.42
N PRO A 215 -11.37 -9.00 1.55
CA PRO A 215 -10.53 -9.89 0.76
C PRO A 215 -10.95 -9.82 -0.71
N PHE A 216 -9.97 -9.79 -1.60
CA PHE A 216 -10.21 -9.79 -3.04
C PHE A 216 -9.06 -10.51 -3.75
N GLN A 217 -9.33 -10.87 -5.01
CA GLN A 217 -8.34 -11.42 -5.94
C GLN A 217 -8.15 -10.44 -7.10
N LEU A 218 -6.94 -10.41 -7.64
CA LEU A 218 -6.65 -9.76 -8.91
C LEU A 218 -7.14 -10.66 -10.02
N ILE A 219 -7.80 -10.11 -11.03
CA ILE A 219 -8.36 -10.92 -12.10
C ILE A 219 -8.08 -10.34 -13.48
N THR A 220 -7.97 -11.22 -14.46
CA THR A 220 -8.09 -10.87 -15.87
C THR A 220 -8.96 -11.89 -16.58
N THR A 221 -9.53 -11.52 -17.72
CA THR A 221 -10.39 -12.41 -18.50
C THR A 221 -10.11 -12.17 -19.97
N GLY A 222 -9.76 -13.22 -20.69
CA GLY A 222 -9.46 -13.19 -22.12
C GLY A 222 -10.15 -14.32 -22.87
N LYS A 223 -10.00 -14.31 -24.18
CA LYS A 223 -10.46 -15.32 -25.10
C LYS A 223 -9.29 -16.21 -25.54
N ILE A 224 -9.45 -17.53 -25.40
CA ILE A 224 -8.59 -18.51 -26.06
C ILE A 224 -9.23 -18.84 -27.41
N SER A 225 -8.47 -18.74 -28.47
CA SER A 225 -8.84 -19.12 -29.82
C SER A 225 -7.65 -19.82 -30.48
N GLN A 226 -7.87 -20.93 -31.18
CA GLN A 226 -6.79 -21.71 -31.82
C GLN A 226 -5.65 -22.02 -30.82
N ASN A 227 -5.99 -22.45 -29.63
CA ASN A 227 -5.05 -22.76 -28.54
C ASN A 227 -4.14 -21.61 -28.08
N HIS A 228 -4.50 -20.35 -28.35
CA HIS A 228 -3.76 -19.18 -27.96
C HIS A 228 -4.65 -18.20 -27.16
N LEU A 229 -4.17 -17.70 -26.05
CA LEU A 229 -4.82 -16.59 -25.35
C LEU A 229 -4.57 -15.31 -26.15
N LEU A 230 -5.64 -14.69 -26.65
CA LEU A 230 -5.55 -13.41 -27.34
C LEU A 230 -5.06 -12.34 -26.38
N PHE A 231 -4.14 -11.49 -26.84
CA PHE A 231 -3.54 -10.41 -26.03
C PHE A 231 -2.87 -10.92 -24.74
N LYS A 232 -2.17 -12.05 -24.83
CA LYS A 232 -1.54 -12.72 -23.69
C LYS A 232 -0.64 -11.78 -22.88
N GLU A 233 0.23 -11.03 -23.54
CA GLU A 233 1.17 -10.16 -22.85
C GLU A 233 0.47 -8.98 -22.15
N GLU A 234 -0.59 -8.44 -22.72
CA GLU A 234 -1.41 -7.39 -22.12
C GLU A 234 -2.16 -7.92 -20.89
N HIS A 235 -2.60 -9.18 -20.89
CA HIS A 235 -3.18 -9.83 -19.72
C HIS A 235 -2.14 -10.02 -18.61
N ILE A 236 -0.92 -10.43 -18.93
CA ILE A 236 0.19 -10.56 -17.98
C ILE A 236 0.56 -9.19 -17.42
N GLU A 237 0.68 -8.17 -18.27
CA GLU A 237 1.02 -6.81 -17.87
C GLU A 237 -0.04 -6.18 -16.95
N ARG A 238 -1.33 -6.40 -17.24
CA ARG A 238 -2.42 -5.99 -16.33
C ARG A 238 -2.26 -6.59 -14.94
N LEU A 239 -2.01 -7.90 -14.86
CA LEU A 239 -1.81 -8.57 -13.58
C LEU A 239 -0.52 -8.12 -12.89
N ARG A 240 0.56 -7.86 -13.65
CA ARG A 240 1.82 -7.33 -13.12
C ARG A 240 1.62 -5.97 -12.46
N LYS A 241 0.93 -5.03 -13.15
CA LYS A 241 0.61 -3.71 -12.60
C LYS A 241 -0.24 -3.80 -11.34
N ALA A 242 -1.30 -4.61 -11.38
CA ALA A 242 -2.17 -4.82 -10.23
C ALA A 242 -1.43 -5.46 -9.05
N SER A 243 -0.60 -6.48 -9.31
CA SER A 243 0.20 -7.15 -8.28
C SER A 243 1.20 -6.21 -7.62
N ARG A 244 1.88 -5.36 -8.40
CA ARG A 244 2.74 -4.29 -7.88
C ARG A 244 1.96 -3.33 -7.00
N TYR A 245 0.83 -2.82 -7.49
CA TYR A 245 0.01 -1.85 -6.77
C TYR A 245 -0.50 -2.38 -5.42
N PHE A 246 -1.02 -3.61 -5.39
CA PHE A 246 -1.59 -4.22 -4.19
C PHE A 246 -0.59 -5.05 -3.36
N ALA A 247 0.68 -5.07 -3.78
CA ALA A 247 1.75 -5.85 -3.16
C ALA A 247 1.41 -7.36 -3.06
N TYR A 248 0.94 -7.93 -4.16
CA TYR A 248 0.74 -9.37 -4.30
C TYR A 248 2.01 -10.01 -4.91
N PRO A 249 2.45 -11.17 -4.43
CA PRO A 249 3.53 -11.92 -5.07
C PRO A 249 3.18 -12.22 -6.54
N PHE A 250 4.12 -11.97 -7.47
CA PHE A 250 3.87 -12.16 -8.88
C PHE A 250 5.15 -12.55 -9.63
N ASN A 251 5.06 -13.61 -10.41
CA ASN A 251 6.11 -14.05 -11.33
C ASN A 251 5.53 -14.12 -12.76
N PRO A 252 5.89 -13.18 -13.65
CA PRO A 252 5.34 -13.13 -15.00
C PRO A 252 5.72 -14.35 -15.87
N GLU A 253 6.94 -14.88 -15.69
CA GLU A 253 7.39 -16.04 -16.46
C GLU A 253 6.63 -17.32 -16.08
N TYR A 254 6.42 -17.51 -14.76
CA TYR A 254 5.61 -18.62 -14.28
C TYR A 254 4.16 -18.53 -14.78
N LEU A 255 3.57 -17.32 -14.75
CA LEU A 255 2.23 -17.12 -15.29
C LEU A 255 2.18 -17.40 -16.79
N ARG A 256 3.17 -16.97 -17.57
CA ARG A 256 3.26 -17.22 -19.03
C ARG A 256 3.25 -18.71 -19.33
N GLN A 257 4.11 -19.48 -18.66
CA GLN A 257 4.18 -20.94 -18.79
C GLN A 257 2.85 -21.63 -18.43
N ARG A 258 2.20 -21.17 -17.35
CA ARG A 258 0.90 -21.70 -16.93
C ARG A 258 -0.20 -21.41 -17.95
N ILE A 259 -0.22 -20.21 -18.56
CA ILE A 259 -1.17 -19.85 -19.63
C ILE A 259 -0.94 -20.75 -20.84
N ASP A 260 0.29 -20.93 -21.27
CA ASP A 260 0.61 -21.77 -22.43
C ASP A 260 0.19 -23.23 -22.21
N ALA A 261 0.49 -23.78 -21.03
CA ALA A 261 0.05 -25.13 -20.66
C ALA A 261 -1.49 -25.26 -20.66
N GLU A 262 -2.21 -24.28 -20.12
CA GLU A 262 -3.68 -24.27 -20.13
C GLU A 262 -4.26 -24.20 -21.55
N CYS A 263 -3.67 -23.37 -22.41
CA CYS A 263 -4.09 -23.24 -23.79
C CYS A 263 -3.90 -24.53 -24.58
N GLN A 264 -2.82 -25.27 -24.35
CA GLN A 264 -2.55 -26.56 -25.05
C GLN A 264 -3.57 -27.65 -24.70
N THR A 265 -4.31 -27.52 -23.60
CA THR A 265 -5.38 -28.45 -23.22
C THR A 265 -6.72 -28.15 -23.89
N CYS A 266 -6.81 -27.09 -24.68
CA CYS A 266 -8.02 -26.67 -25.39
C CYS A 266 -8.19 -27.46 -26.73
N HIS A 267 -9.42 -27.52 -27.21
CA HIS A 267 -9.67 -27.98 -28.59
C HIS A 267 -9.47 -26.81 -29.54
N GLU A 268 -8.70 -27.04 -30.60
CA GLU A 268 -8.31 -26.00 -31.57
C GLU A 268 -9.51 -25.33 -32.28
N GLU A 269 -10.56 -26.10 -32.54
CA GLU A 269 -11.76 -25.62 -33.21
C GLU A 269 -12.75 -24.87 -32.32
N LYS A 270 -12.44 -24.76 -31.00
CA LYS A 270 -13.33 -24.15 -30.03
C LYS A 270 -12.71 -22.90 -29.41
N ASP A 271 -13.53 -21.91 -29.23
CA ASP A 271 -13.19 -20.73 -28.45
C ASP A 271 -13.52 -20.91 -26.97
N TYR A 272 -12.67 -20.40 -26.09
CA TYR A 272 -12.89 -20.43 -24.64
C TYR A 272 -12.73 -19.07 -24.01
N ARG A 273 -13.52 -18.83 -22.97
CA ARG A 273 -13.30 -17.74 -22.03
C ARG A 273 -12.39 -18.24 -20.93
N LEU A 274 -11.23 -17.62 -20.77
CA LEU A 274 -10.30 -17.88 -19.68
C LEU A 274 -10.33 -16.72 -18.67
N LYS A 275 -10.67 -17.02 -17.43
CA LYS A 275 -10.49 -16.13 -16.29
C LYS A 275 -9.28 -16.60 -15.49
N ILE A 276 -8.34 -15.70 -15.26
CA ILE A 276 -7.17 -15.91 -14.40
C ILE A 276 -7.36 -15.09 -13.15
N SER A 277 -7.12 -15.66 -11.98
CA SER A 277 -7.16 -14.95 -10.70
C SER A 277 -5.90 -15.20 -9.89
N ILE A 278 -5.47 -14.15 -9.13
CA ILE A 278 -4.32 -14.20 -8.24
C ILE A 278 -4.78 -13.83 -6.84
N SER A 279 -4.51 -14.72 -5.89
CA SER A 279 -4.78 -14.50 -4.47
C SER A 279 -3.74 -13.58 -3.81
N LYS A 280 -4.01 -13.13 -2.58
CA LYS A 280 -3.06 -12.33 -1.81
C LYS A 280 -1.77 -13.07 -1.46
N SER A 281 -1.80 -14.40 -1.41
CA SER A 281 -0.62 -15.28 -1.24
C SER A 281 0.19 -15.48 -2.51
N GLY A 282 -0.34 -15.07 -3.69
CA GLY A 282 0.28 -15.25 -4.98
C GLY A 282 -0.18 -16.53 -5.72
N ASP A 283 -1.16 -17.27 -5.16
CA ASP A 283 -1.70 -18.46 -5.83
C ASP A 283 -2.48 -18.06 -7.07
N ILE A 284 -2.29 -18.81 -8.15
CA ILE A 284 -2.88 -18.54 -9.46
C ILE A 284 -3.89 -19.63 -9.80
N ASP A 285 -5.15 -19.21 -10.00
CA ASP A 285 -6.24 -20.07 -10.44
C ASP A 285 -6.68 -19.73 -11.86
N PHE A 286 -7.02 -20.77 -12.61
CA PHE A 286 -7.58 -20.68 -13.95
C PHE A 286 -9.00 -21.22 -13.95
N TYR A 287 -9.92 -20.45 -14.53
CA TYR A 287 -11.29 -20.90 -14.79
C TYR A 287 -11.57 -20.75 -16.28
N ARG A 288 -11.79 -21.86 -16.95
CA ARG A 288 -12.07 -21.95 -18.39
C ARG A 288 -13.52 -22.39 -18.64
N GLN A 289 -14.15 -21.76 -19.61
CA GLN A 289 -15.47 -22.08 -20.07
C GLN A 289 -15.53 -21.94 -21.59
N GLU A 290 -16.11 -22.94 -22.28
CA GLU A 290 -16.36 -22.85 -23.72
C GLU A 290 -17.25 -21.64 -24.05
N LEU A 291 -16.85 -20.86 -25.04
CA LEU A 291 -17.62 -19.73 -25.55
C LEU A 291 -18.68 -20.23 -26.50
N ILE A 292 -19.91 -20.23 -26.08
CA ILE A 292 -21.06 -20.45 -26.94
C ILE A 292 -21.35 -19.14 -27.67
N PRO A 293 -21.48 -19.14 -29.00
CA PRO A 293 -21.86 -17.94 -29.74
C PRO A 293 -23.13 -17.35 -29.17
N LEU A 294 -23.10 -16.05 -28.83
CA LEU A 294 -24.30 -15.35 -28.38
C LEU A 294 -25.31 -15.42 -29.54
N SER A 295 -26.52 -15.90 -29.22
CA SER A 295 -27.64 -15.71 -30.13
C SER A 295 -27.82 -14.21 -30.38
N PRO A 296 -28.17 -13.74 -31.57
CA PRO A 296 -28.32 -12.32 -31.91
C PRO A 296 -29.47 -11.63 -31.13
N ALA A 297 -29.95 -12.24 -30.06
CA ALA A 297 -30.93 -11.64 -29.17
C ALA A 297 -30.35 -10.38 -28.51
N PHE A 298 -31.05 -9.28 -28.70
CA PHE A 298 -30.75 -8.01 -28.05
C PHE A 298 -30.80 -8.19 -26.52
N CYS A 299 -29.71 -7.83 -25.82
CA CYS A 299 -29.73 -7.69 -24.37
C CYS A 299 -30.34 -6.32 -24.01
N GLN A 300 -31.27 -6.32 -23.05
CA GLN A 300 -31.72 -5.09 -22.42
C GLN A 300 -30.70 -4.65 -21.39
N ALA A 301 -30.29 -3.40 -21.43
CA ALA A 301 -29.43 -2.79 -20.44
C ALA A 301 -30.14 -1.62 -19.74
N GLN A 302 -29.82 -1.42 -18.47
CA GLN A 302 -30.35 -0.31 -17.68
C GLN A 302 -29.27 0.76 -17.53
N LEU A 303 -29.63 2.02 -17.77
CA LEU A 303 -28.77 3.17 -17.44
C LEU A 303 -28.76 3.39 -15.93
N CYS A 304 -27.57 3.49 -15.34
CA CYS A 304 -27.37 3.68 -13.91
C CYS A 304 -26.35 4.79 -13.65
N LEU A 305 -26.66 5.65 -12.68
CA LEU A 305 -25.72 6.65 -12.19
C LEU A 305 -24.59 5.95 -11.41
N GLN A 306 -23.34 6.30 -11.71
CA GLN A 306 -22.18 5.94 -10.89
C GLN A 306 -21.77 7.17 -10.07
N GLU A 307 -21.89 7.05 -8.75
CA GLU A 307 -21.51 8.12 -7.84
C GLU A 307 -19.98 8.34 -7.84
N THR A 308 -19.55 9.59 -7.92
CA THR A 308 -18.14 10.01 -7.91
C THR A 308 -17.44 9.66 -6.58
N SER A 309 -18.19 9.55 -5.49
CA SER A 309 -17.69 9.12 -4.16
C SER A 309 -17.10 7.71 -4.14
N LEU A 310 -17.38 6.88 -5.16
CA LEU A 310 -16.91 5.51 -5.30
C LEU A 310 -15.58 5.37 -6.05
N GLN A 311 -14.91 6.48 -6.40
CA GLN A 311 -13.59 6.43 -7.03
C GLN A 311 -12.56 5.87 -6.06
N THR A 312 -12.13 4.65 -6.35
CA THR A 312 -11.12 3.92 -5.58
C THR A 312 -10.17 3.21 -6.56
N PRO A 313 -9.04 2.70 -6.11
CA PRO A 313 -8.18 1.88 -6.98
C PRO A 313 -8.92 0.71 -7.65
N PHE A 314 -9.98 0.19 -7.03
CA PHE A 314 -10.81 -0.88 -7.59
C PHE A 314 -11.58 -0.50 -8.86
N THR A 315 -11.66 0.77 -9.18
CA THR A 315 -12.20 1.25 -10.45
C THR A 315 -11.23 1.02 -11.60
N TYR A 316 -9.93 1.21 -11.34
CA TYR A 316 -8.87 1.16 -12.36
C TYR A 316 -8.17 -0.20 -12.44
N PHE A 317 -8.26 -1.02 -11.38
CA PHE A 317 -7.71 -2.37 -11.35
C PHE A 317 -8.82 -3.42 -11.38
N LYS A 318 -8.71 -4.40 -12.28
CA LYS A 318 -9.70 -5.49 -12.38
C LYS A 318 -9.51 -6.49 -11.24
N THR A 319 -10.46 -6.47 -10.28
CA THR A 319 -10.43 -7.32 -9.09
C THR A 319 -11.78 -8.01 -8.90
N THR A 320 -11.86 -8.97 -7.97
CA THR A 320 -13.15 -9.58 -7.58
C THR A 320 -14.00 -8.64 -6.72
N TYR A 321 -13.39 -7.63 -6.08
CA TYR A 321 -14.10 -6.58 -5.35
C TYR A 321 -14.23 -5.34 -6.22
N ARG A 322 -15.45 -5.03 -6.63
CA ARG A 322 -15.78 -3.89 -7.51
C ARG A 322 -16.99 -3.15 -6.95
N PRO A 323 -16.80 -2.34 -5.88
CA PRO A 323 -17.91 -1.71 -5.16
C PRO A 323 -18.70 -0.68 -6.00
N HIS A 324 -18.09 -0.15 -7.03
CA HIS A 324 -18.69 0.82 -7.96
C HIS A 324 -19.58 0.18 -9.04
N LEU A 325 -19.59 -1.15 -9.16
CA LEU A 325 -20.39 -1.89 -10.13
C LEU A 325 -21.29 -2.90 -9.44
N THR A 326 -22.52 -3.00 -9.91
CA THR A 326 -23.45 -4.03 -9.47
C THR A 326 -23.63 -5.07 -10.59
N ILE A 327 -23.23 -6.30 -10.33
CA ILE A 327 -23.45 -7.42 -11.25
C ILE A 327 -24.79 -8.05 -10.93
N GLY A 328 -25.69 -8.14 -11.91
CA GLY A 328 -27.03 -8.67 -11.76
C GLY A 328 -27.48 -9.47 -12.99
N LYS A 329 -28.77 -9.84 -13.02
CA LYS A 329 -29.37 -10.56 -14.15
C LYS A 329 -29.48 -9.68 -15.40
N GLN A 330 -29.62 -8.37 -15.22
CA GLN A 330 -29.72 -7.37 -16.27
C GLN A 330 -28.40 -6.60 -16.36
N GLU A 331 -27.91 -6.38 -17.59
CA GLU A 331 -26.71 -5.60 -17.83
C GLU A 331 -26.96 -4.12 -17.48
N LYS A 332 -25.95 -3.44 -16.95
CA LYS A 332 -26.02 -2.02 -16.61
C LYS A 332 -24.99 -1.25 -17.41
N ILE A 333 -25.39 -0.08 -17.88
CA ILE A 333 -24.53 0.92 -18.50
C ILE A 333 -24.42 2.08 -17.52
N TYR A 334 -23.22 2.40 -17.09
CA TYR A 334 -22.99 3.45 -16.13
C TYR A 334 -22.73 4.79 -16.80
N HIS A 335 -23.20 5.86 -16.16
CA HIS A 335 -22.89 7.24 -16.51
C HIS A 335 -22.55 8.05 -15.26
N ASN A 336 -21.78 9.11 -15.39
CA ASN A 336 -21.48 10.03 -14.30
C ASN A 336 -22.59 11.11 -14.14
N GLU A 337 -22.40 12.01 -13.17
CA GLU A 337 -23.34 13.10 -12.85
C GLU A 337 -23.51 14.11 -14.01
N LYS A 338 -22.54 14.15 -14.94
CA LYS A 338 -22.62 14.98 -16.16
C LYS A 338 -23.35 14.30 -17.32
N GLY A 339 -23.81 13.06 -17.13
CA GLY A 339 -24.44 12.25 -18.17
C GLY A 339 -23.44 11.60 -19.16
N GLU A 340 -22.13 11.67 -18.90
CA GLU A 340 -21.13 11.03 -19.73
C GLU A 340 -21.14 9.51 -19.47
N LEU A 341 -21.23 8.72 -20.53
CA LEU A 341 -21.22 7.26 -20.45
C LEU A 341 -19.84 6.77 -20.03
N LEU A 342 -19.80 5.75 -19.17
CA LEU A 342 -18.60 5.17 -18.61
C LEU A 342 -18.34 3.76 -19.16
N GLU A 343 -18.75 2.75 -18.44
CA GLU A 343 -18.56 1.35 -18.77
C GLU A 343 -19.82 0.52 -18.46
N THR A 344 -19.82 -0.75 -18.81
CA THR A 344 -20.89 -1.68 -18.40
C THR A 344 -20.49 -2.44 -17.13
N SER A 345 -21.39 -3.25 -16.59
CA SER A 345 -21.11 -4.09 -15.41
C SER A 345 -19.88 -5.00 -15.59
N ILE A 346 -19.57 -5.44 -16.81
CA ILE A 346 -18.53 -6.44 -17.09
C ILE A 346 -17.48 -6.01 -18.11
N GLY A 347 -17.71 -4.92 -18.87
CA GLY A 347 -16.83 -4.53 -19.97
C GLY A 347 -16.88 -3.05 -20.35
N ASN A 348 -16.00 -2.66 -21.24
CA ASN A 348 -16.04 -1.33 -21.83
C ASN A 348 -17.21 -1.20 -22.82
N LEU A 349 -17.70 0.02 -22.97
CA LEU A 349 -18.79 0.35 -23.88
C LEU A 349 -18.24 0.75 -25.24
N VAL A 350 -18.86 0.25 -26.30
CA VAL A 350 -18.68 0.70 -27.69
C VAL A 350 -20.05 1.05 -28.25
N LEU A 351 -20.18 2.22 -28.83
CA LEU A 351 -21.42 2.76 -29.37
C LEU A 351 -21.28 2.94 -30.89
N GLN A 352 -22.30 2.59 -31.63
CA GLN A 352 -22.37 2.92 -33.04
C GLN A 352 -23.33 4.14 -33.24
N ILE A 353 -22.80 5.24 -33.71
CA ILE A 353 -23.55 6.47 -33.94
C ILE A 353 -23.29 6.91 -35.39
N ALA A 354 -24.35 7.02 -36.18
CA ALA A 354 -24.26 7.38 -37.62
C ALA A 354 -23.22 6.51 -38.40
N GLY A 355 -23.15 5.21 -38.11
CA GLY A 355 -22.24 4.27 -38.76
C GLY A 355 -20.80 4.29 -38.23
N LYS A 356 -20.43 5.20 -37.34
CA LYS A 356 -19.10 5.26 -36.70
C LYS A 356 -19.11 4.68 -35.33
N LEU A 357 -18.00 4.07 -34.91
CA LEU A 357 -17.82 3.48 -33.58
C LEU A 357 -17.17 4.49 -32.63
N TYR A 358 -17.70 4.55 -31.43
CA TYR A 358 -17.23 5.42 -30.36
C TYR A 358 -17.10 4.64 -29.07
N THR A 359 -16.11 4.99 -28.22
CA THR A 359 -15.95 4.46 -26.87
C THR A 359 -15.66 5.62 -25.91
N PRO A 360 -16.12 5.56 -24.66
CA PRO A 360 -15.81 6.58 -23.66
C PRO A 360 -14.31 6.82 -23.54
N PRO A 361 -13.85 8.09 -23.40
CA PRO A 361 -12.44 8.41 -23.30
C PRO A 361 -11.83 7.83 -22.01
N ILE A 362 -10.55 7.47 -22.05
CA ILE A 362 -9.86 6.77 -20.96
C ILE A 362 -9.64 7.63 -19.69
N ASN A 363 -9.70 8.95 -19.83
CA ASN A 363 -9.62 9.90 -18.72
C ASN A 363 -10.91 9.96 -17.87
N LEU A 364 -11.99 9.33 -18.30
CA LEU A 364 -13.14 9.06 -17.46
C LEU A 364 -12.83 7.91 -16.49
N VAL A 365 -13.67 7.78 -15.46
CA VAL A 365 -13.54 6.78 -14.39
C VAL A 365 -14.00 5.42 -14.91
N ILE A 366 -13.15 4.77 -15.72
CA ILE A 366 -13.43 3.48 -16.35
C ILE A 366 -12.24 2.53 -16.20
N LEU A 367 -12.52 1.23 -16.21
CA LEU A 367 -11.47 0.21 -16.27
C LEU A 367 -10.77 0.26 -17.64
N PRO A 368 -9.42 0.36 -17.71
CA PRO A 368 -8.69 0.29 -18.97
C PRO A 368 -8.77 -1.14 -19.55
N GLY A 369 -9.70 -1.37 -20.49
CA GLY A 369 -9.90 -2.66 -21.16
C GLY A 369 -8.73 -3.02 -22.07
N ILE A 370 -8.37 -4.31 -22.15
CA ILE A 370 -7.26 -4.78 -23.00
C ILE A 370 -7.62 -4.68 -24.49
N TYR A 371 -8.85 -5.03 -24.86
CA TYR A 371 -9.30 -5.02 -26.26
C TYR A 371 -9.59 -3.60 -26.79
N ARG A 372 -9.88 -2.64 -25.90
CA ARG A 372 -10.23 -1.27 -26.27
C ARG A 372 -9.14 -0.54 -27.08
N PRO A 373 -7.84 -0.54 -26.70
CA PRO A 373 -6.78 0.07 -27.50
C PRO A 373 -6.70 -0.51 -28.90
N HIS A 374 -6.80 -1.83 -29.02
CA HIS A 374 -6.78 -2.54 -30.30
C HIS A 374 -7.92 -2.08 -31.23
N LEU A 375 -9.14 -1.90 -30.69
CA LEU A 375 -10.26 -1.37 -31.48
C LEU A 375 -10.01 0.06 -31.98
N LEU A 376 -9.31 0.88 -31.21
CA LEU A 376 -8.97 2.25 -31.60
C LEU A 376 -7.85 2.32 -32.66
N GLU A 377 -7.03 1.28 -32.78
CA GLU A 377 -5.96 1.18 -33.78
C GLU A 377 -6.48 0.71 -35.13
N ILE A 378 -7.47 -0.16 -35.15
CA ILE A 378 -8.03 -0.72 -36.40
C ILE A 378 -9.18 0.13 -36.98
N GLY A 379 -9.61 1.23 -36.31
CA GLY A 379 -10.65 2.17 -36.75
C GLY A 379 -12.04 1.79 -36.32
#